data_ea25abc992d70de96358efa1ed775fb9
#
_entry.id   ea25abc992d70de96358efa1ed775fb9
#
_cell.length_a   1.000
_cell.length_b   1.000
_cell.length_c   1.000
_cell.angle_alpha   90.00
_cell.angle_beta   90.00
_cell.angle_gamma   90.00
#
_symmetry.space_group_name_H-M   'P 1'
#
loop_
_entity.id
_entity.type
_entity.pdbx_description
1 polymer ?
#
loop_
_entity_poly.entity_id
_entity_poly.type
_entity_poly.pdbx_seq_one_letter_code
_entity_poly.pdbx_strand_id
1 'polypeptide(L)'
;MKGTFHVWTGIPNHGKSTFLDQCLIELSKNQNWKFAVFSPEHSSKMHIRRIASMYIGKPFESGYNNRMTEDELKEAVNWIHQHFFFIETKEHTPNIQKIHEIAKGAIQKFGCNGLVIDPYNEVDASRAGSRREDEHIRDFISLNKRFAKMHDITIWVVAHPT
;
A
#
# COMPACT_ATOMS: atom_id res chain seq x y z
N MET A 1 13.55 7.17 -5.81
CA MET A 1 14.72 6.26 -5.84
C MET A 1 14.19 4.84 -5.77
N LYS A 2 14.52 3.99 -6.73
CA LYS A 2 14.17 2.57 -6.72
C LYS A 2 15.15 1.79 -5.84
N GLY A 3 14.80 0.58 -5.41
CA GLY A 3 15.63 -0.25 -4.53
C GLY A 3 15.69 0.23 -3.07
N THR A 4 14.71 1.02 -2.61
CA THR A 4 14.69 1.61 -1.26
C THR A 4 13.55 1.09 -0.41
N PHE A 5 13.73 1.20 0.91
CA PHE A 5 12.74 0.80 1.93
C PHE A 5 12.50 1.98 2.87
N HIS A 6 11.25 2.34 3.07
CA HIS A 6 10.82 3.45 3.90
C HIS A 6 9.82 2.98 4.95
N VAL A 7 9.97 3.45 6.17
CA VAL A 7 9.02 3.25 7.26
C VAL A 7 8.37 4.58 7.61
N TRP A 8 7.04 4.59 7.62
CA TRP A 8 6.23 5.73 8.01
C TRP A 8 5.56 5.43 9.33
N THR A 9 5.91 6.16 10.34
CA THR A 9 5.36 5.98 11.69
C THR A 9 4.78 7.28 12.22
N GLY A 10 3.98 7.20 13.25
CA GLY A 10 3.35 8.34 13.92
C GLY A 10 2.04 7.94 14.59
N ILE A 11 1.43 8.87 15.31
CA ILE A 11 0.22 8.64 16.09
C ILE A 11 -0.90 8.04 15.24
N PRO A 12 -1.62 7.00 15.71
CA PRO A 12 -2.77 6.43 15.01
C PRO A 12 -3.81 7.49 14.64
N ASN A 13 -4.53 7.29 13.53
CA ASN A 13 -5.58 8.19 13.04
C ASN A 13 -5.16 9.63 12.69
N HIS A 14 -3.87 9.91 12.54
CA HIS A 14 -3.35 11.22 12.14
C HIS A 14 -3.02 11.31 10.64
N GLY A 15 -3.71 10.54 9.80
CA GLY A 15 -3.66 10.70 8.34
C GLY A 15 -2.42 10.13 7.65
N LYS A 16 -1.63 9.25 8.30
CA LYS A 16 -0.45 8.62 7.67
C LYS A 16 -0.76 7.96 6.34
N SER A 17 -1.73 7.04 6.34
CA SER A 17 -2.15 6.32 5.13
C SER A 17 -2.72 7.25 4.07
N THR A 18 -3.47 8.26 4.47
CA THR A 18 -4.01 9.29 3.56
C THR A 18 -2.90 10.09 2.91
N PHE A 19 -1.90 10.52 3.70
CA PHE A 19 -0.76 11.25 3.14
C PHE A 19 0.10 10.37 2.23
N LEU A 20 0.30 9.09 2.60
CA LEU A 20 0.98 8.14 1.74
C LEU A 20 0.23 7.97 0.41
N ASP A 21 -1.09 7.74 0.45
CA ASP A 21 -1.91 7.64 -0.76
C ASP A 21 -1.76 8.86 -1.67
N GLN A 22 -1.73 10.08 -1.10
CA GLN A 22 -1.50 11.29 -1.89
C GLN A 22 -0.14 11.26 -2.59
N CYS A 23 0.92 10.85 -1.89
CA CYS A 23 2.25 10.71 -2.49
C CYS A 23 2.26 9.67 -3.62
N LEU A 24 1.56 8.53 -3.45
CA LEU A 24 1.46 7.50 -4.48
C LEU A 24 0.70 8.00 -5.71
N ILE A 25 -0.40 8.75 -5.50
CA ILE A 25 -1.16 9.38 -6.58
C ILE A 25 -0.28 10.34 -7.38
N GLU A 26 0.50 11.18 -6.69
CA GLU A 26 1.41 12.13 -7.36
C GLU A 26 2.52 11.41 -8.14
N LEU A 27 3.09 10.32 -7.59
CA LEU A 27 4.07 9.50 -8.29
C LEU A 27 3.45 8.83 -9.53
N SER A 28 2.21 8.36 -9.43
CA SER A 28 1.49 7.78 -10.57
C SER A 28 1.21 8.82 -11.65
N LYS A 29 0.71 10.01 -11.26
CA LYS A 29 0.41 11.09 -12.22
C LYS A 29 1.65 11.61 -12.94
N ASN A 30 2.74 11.83 -12.20
CA ASN A 30 3.92 12.53 -12.71
C ASN A 30 4.96 11.59 -13.34
N GLN A 31 5.03 10.32 -12.90
CA GLN A 31 6.07 9.38 -13.30
C GLN A 31 5.52 8.03 -13.79
N ASN A 32 4.20 7.92 -13.90
CA ASN A 32 3.51 6.68 -14.32
C ASN A 32 3.89 5.45 -13.44
N TRP A 33 4.13 5.69 -12.15
CA TRP A 33 4.43 4.61 -11.22
C TRP A 33 3.20 3.76 -10.95
N LYS A 34 3.44 2.47 -10.72
CA LYS A 34 2.43 1.48 -10.37
C LYS A 34 2.79 0.83 -9.04
N PHE A 35 1.77 0.50 -8.26
CA PHE A 35 1.94 0.02 -6.90
C PHE A 35 1.18 -1.27 -6.65
N ALA A 36 1.85 -2.23 -5.99
CA ALA A 36 1.18 -3.32 -5.29
C ALA A 36 0.87 -2.84 -3.87
N VAL A 37 -0.37 -3.00 -3.42
CA VAL A 37 -0.84 -2.45 -2.14
C VAL A 37 -1.43 -3.57 -1.29
N PHE A 38 -0.82 -3.84 -0.14
CA PHE A 38 -1.37 -4.68 0.92
C PHE A 38 -1.90 -3.77 2.03
N SER A 39 -3.22 -3.69 2.17
CA SER A 39 -3.89 -2.84 3.16
C SER A 39 -5.15 -3.55 3.69
N PRO A 40 -5.01 -4.45 4.66
CA PRO A 40 -6.10 -5.27 5.17
C PRO A 40 -7.05 -4.54 6.12
N GLU A 41 -6.66 -3.41 6.72
CA GLU A 41 -7.52 -2.65 7.63
C GLU A 41 -8.82 -2.18 6.98
N HIS A 42 -8.79 -1.92 5.69
CA HIS A 42 -9.95 -1.44 4.94
C HIS A 42 -10.22 -2.36 3.76
N SER A 43 -11.50 -2.58 3.44
CA SER A 43 -11.82 -3.27 2.20
C SER A 43 -11.26 -2.52 1.01
N SER A 44 -10.81 -3.26 -0.02
CA SER A 44 -10.31 -2.67 -1.26
C SER A 44 -11.28 -1.64 -1.86
N LYS A 45 -12.59 -1.85 -1.69
CA LYS A 45 -13.63 -0.89 -2.12
C LYS A 45 -13.54 0.46 -1.41
N MET A 46 -13.31 0.46 -0.09
CA MET A 46 -13.17 1.71 0.68
C MET A 46 -11.87 2.44 0.32
N HIS A 47 -10.80 1.69 0.12
CA HIS A 47 -9.53 2.26 -0.30
C HIS A 47 -9.63 2.88 -1.71
N ILE A 48 -10.25 2.17 -2.66
CA ILE A 48 -10.51 2.68 -4.02
C ILE A 48 -11.33 3.98 -3.97
N ARG A 49 -12.40 4.04 -3.16
CA ARG A 49 -13.21 5.27 -2.99
C ARG A 49 -12.37 6.43 -2.47
N ARG A 50 -11.50 6.19 -1.48
CA ARG A 50 -10.59 7.21 -0.94
C ARG A 50 -9.65 7.72 -2.02
N ILE A 51 -8.97 6.83 -2.73
CA ILE A 51 -8.05 7.21 -3.82
C ILE A 51 -8.80 7.96 -4.93
N ALA A 52 -10.00 7.51 -5.32
CA ALA A 52 -10.81 8.19 -6.33
C ALA A 52 -11.17 9.63 -5.91
N SER A 53 -11.60 9.82 -4.65
CA SER A 53 -11.90 11.14 -4.12
C SER A 53 -10.68 12.07 -4.12
N MET A 54 -9.50 11.54 -3.78
CA MET A 54 -8.24 12.30 -3.80
C MET A 54 -7.77 12.61 -5.23
N TYR A 55 -7.94 11.65 -6.15
CA TYR A 55 -7.54 11.80 -7.55
C TYR A 55 -8.36 12.86 -8.28
N ILE A 56 -9.69 12.85 -8.09
CA ILE A 56 -10.63 13.82 -8.69
C ILE A 56 -10.68 15.14 -7.90
N GLY A 57 -10.35 15.12 -6.61
CA GLY A 57 -10.49 16.29 -5.73
C GLY A 57 -11.93 16.59 -5.30
N LYS A 58 -12.85 15.61 -5.43
CA LYS A 58 -14.25 15.71 -5.05
C LYS A 58 -14.65 14.55 -4.12
N PRO A 59 -15.59 14.79 -3.16
CA PRO A 59 -16.08 13.73 -2.30
C PRO A 59 -16.86 12.69 -3.11
N PHE A 60 -16.80 11.44 -2.64
CA PHE A 60 -17.60 10.35 -3.19
C PHE A 60 -19.08 10.47 -2.79
N GLU A 61 -19.34 10.89 -1.55
CA GLU A 61 -20.69 11.00 -0.98
C GLU A 61 -21.26 12.39 -1.17
N SER A 62 -22.59 12.47 -1.16
CA SER A 62 -23.29 13.76 -1.22
C SER A 62 -23.11 14.54 0.09
N GLY A 63 -22.81 15.81 -0.01
CA GLY A 63 -22.60 16.71 1.11
C GLY A 63 -22.73 18.18 0.70
N TYR A 64 -22.11 19.09 1.44
CA TYR A 64 -22.06 20.50 1.12
C TYR A 64 -21.33 20.81 -0.19
N ASN A 65 -20.39 19.96 -0.59
CA ASN A 65 -19.66 20.10 -1.84
C ASN A 65 -20.26 19.22 -2.93
N ASN A 66 -20.13 19.64 -4.18
CA ASN A 66 -20.54 18.82 -5.32
C ASN A 66 -19.76 17.51 -5.32
N ARG A 67 -20.47 16.39 -5.22
CA ARG A 67 -19.87 15.05 -5.35
C ARG A 67 -19.36 14.83 -6.77
N MET A 68 -18.46 13.85 -6.91
CA MET A 68 -18.03 13.42 -8.24
C MET A 68 -19.20 12.83 -9.03
N THR A 69 -19.18 13.05 -10.33
CA THR A 69 -20.15 12.47 -11.27
C THR A 69 -19.84 11.00 -11.53
N GLU A 70 -20.77 10.28 -12.16
CA GLU A 70 -20.52 8.89 -12.57
C GLU A 70 -19.39 8.76 -13.58
N ASP A 71 -19.25 9.72 -14.49
CA ASP A 71 -18.17 9.71 -15.48
C ASP A 71 -16.81 10.00 -14.86
N GLU A 72 -16.73 10.94 -13.91
CA GLU A 72 -15.53 11.19 -13.10
C GLU A 72 -15.15 9.96 -12.27
N LEU A 73 -16.16 9.26 -11.71
CA LEU A 73 -15.90 8.01 -10.97
C LEU A 73 -15.36 6.90 -11.89
N LYS A 74 -15.95 6.72 -13.09
CA LYS A 74 -15.46 5.76 -14.07
C LYS A 74 -14.02 6.06 -14.50
N GLU A 75 -13.72 7.32 -14.77
CA GLU A 75 -12.37 7.77 -15.09
C GLU A 75 -11.39 7.43 -13.95
N ALA A 76 -11.73 7.81 -12.70
CA ALA A 76 -10.89 7.51 -11.54
C ALA A 76 -10.65 6.02 -11.33
N VAL A 77 -11.70 5.19 -11.45
CA VAL A 77 -11.59 3.74 -11.28
C VAL A 77 -10.72 3.12 -12.38
N ASN A 78 -10.88 3.54 -13.63
CA ASN A 78 -10.03 3.08 -14.73
C ASN A 78 -8.56 3.45 -14.49
N TRP A 79 -8.30 4.67 -14.05
CA TRP A 79 -6.96 5.13 -13.73
C TRP A 79 -6.37 4.34 -12.54
N ILE A 80 -7.15 4.11 -11.48
CA ILE A 80 -6.74 3.31 -10.31
C ILE A 80 -6.36 1.89 -10.75
N HIS A 81 -7.16 1.23 -11.59
CA HIS A 81 -6.87 -0.12 -12.08
C HIS A 81 -5.57 -0.22 -12.89
N GLN A 82 -5.10 0.89 -13.47
CA GLN A 82 -3.85 0.92 -14.21
C GLN A 82 -2.63 1.12 -13.29
N HIS A 83 -2.82 1.68 -12.09
CA HIS A 83 -1.72 2.11 -11.22
C HIS A 83 -1.67 1.40 -9.86
N PHE A 84 -2.80 0.86 -9.37
CA PHE A 84 -2.89 0.27 -8.04
C PHE A 84 -3.39 -1.18 -8.12
N PHE A 85 -2.60 -2.12 -7.60
CA PHE A 85 -2.89 -3.55 -7.58
C PHE A 85 -3.02 -3.99 -6.13
N PHE A 86 -4.25 -4.15 -5.66
CA PHE A 86 -4.53 -4.54 -4.28
C PHE A 86 -4.22 -6.01 -4.07
N ILE A 87 -3.41 -6.29 -3.05
CA ILE A 87 -3.07 -7.63 -2.61
C ILE A 87 -4.15 -8.09 -1.63
N GLU A 88 -4.93 -9.07 -2.04
CA GLU A 88 -5.90 -9.76 -1.18
C GLU A 88 -5.37 -11.15 -0.85
N THR A 89 -5.39 -11.53 0.42
CA THR A 89 -4.99 -12.85 0.91
C THR A 89 -6.19 -13.53 1.55
N LYS A 90 -6.21 -14.86 1.46
CA LYS A 90 -7.23 -15.66 2.18
C LYS A 90 -6.92 -15.74 3.69
N GLU A 91 -5.67 -15.52 4.05
CA GLU A 91 -5.19 -15.49 5.43
C GLU A 91 -5.45 -14.11 6.01
N HIS A 92 -5.94 -14.06 7.24
CA HIS A 92 -6.22 -12.81 7.95
C HIS A 92 -4.94 -11.99 8.16
N THR A 93 -3.86 -12.68 8.54
CA THR A 93 -2.54 -12.09 8.79
C THR A 93 -1.49 -12.88 8.02
N PRO A 94 -1.24 -12.56 6.74
CA PRO A 94 -0.23 -13.26 5.95
C PRO A 94 1.18 -12.92 6.43
N ASN A 95 2.09 -13.87 6.32
CA ASN A 95 3.50 -13.58 6.56
C ASN A 95 4.09 -12.73 5.41
N ILE A 96 5.22 -12.07 5.68
CA ILE A 96 5.86 -11.17 4.70
C ILE A 96 6.28 -11.90 3.42
N GLN A 97 6.68 -13.17 3.50
CA GLN A 97 7.07 -13.96 2.34
C GLN A 97 5.89 -14.17 1.38
N LYS A 98 4.68 -14.37 1.91
CA LYS A 98 3.46 -14.48 1.09
C LYS A 98 3.11 -13.18 0.39
N ILE A 99 3.24 -12.05 1.09
CA ILE A 99 3.06 -10.72 0.50
C ILE A 99 4.08 -10.50 -0.62
N HIS A 100 5.35 -10.83 -0.40
CA HIS A 100 6.42 -10.73 -1.42
C HIS A 100 6.16 -11.62 -2.64
N GLU A 101 5.66 -12.84 -2.44
CA GLU A 101 5.30 -13.74 -3.54
C GLU A 101 4.25 -13.13 -4.47
N ILE A 102 3.17 -12.59 -3.89
CA ILE A 102 2.10 -11.94 -4.64
C ILE A 102 2.61 -10.64 -5.30
N ALA A 103 3.35 -9.83 -4.56
CA ALA A 103 3.95 -8.60 -5.07
C ALA A 103 4.90 -8.86 -6.24
N LYS A 104 5.71 -9.93 -6.18
CA LYS A 104 6.57 -10.37 -7.29
C LYS A 104 5.75 -10.65 -8.55
N GLY A 105 4.60 -11.32 -8.42
CA GLY A 105 3.67 -11.53 -9.53
C GLY A 105 3.17 -10.21 -10.12
N ALA A 106 2.79 -9.26 -9.28
CA ALA A 106 2.35 -7.93 -9.71
C ALA A 106 3.49 -7.13 -10.40
N ILE A 107 4.71 -7.20 -9.87
CA ILE A 107 5.88 -6.57 -10.50
C ILE A 107 6.12 -7.14 -11.90
N GLN A 108 6.12 -8.46 -12.05
CA GLN A 108 6.39 -9.12 -13.32
C GLN A 108 5.27 -8.89 -14.36
N LYS A 109 4.01 -8.93 -13.93
CA LYS A 109 2.85 -8.84 -14.82
C LYS A 109 2.48 -7.41 -15.18
N PHE A 110 2.56 -6.48 -14.23
CA PHE A 110 2.06 -5.13 -14.39
C PHE A 110 3.14 -4.05 -14.34
N GLY A 111 4.39 -4.43 -14.03
CA GLY A 111 5.51 -3.49 -13.93
C GLY A 111 5.41 -2.57 -12.71
N CYS A 112 4.98 -3.08 -11.56
CA CYS A 112 4.90 -2.29 -10.33
C CYS A 112 6.28 -1.75 -9.93
N ASN A 113 6.32 -0.46 -9.58
CA ASN A 113 7.52 0.26 -9.13
C ASN A 113 7.61 0.32 -7.61
N GLY A 114 6.52 0.00 -6.92
CA GLY A 114 6.45 0.05 -5.47
C GLY A 114 5.55 -1.00 -4.85
N LEU A 115 5.85 -1.33 -3.59
CA LEU A 115 5.03 -2.16 -2.70
C LEU A 115 4.68 -1.33 -1.47
N VAL A 116 3.40 -1.31 -1.12
CA VAL A 116 2.89 -0.67 0.10
C VAL A 116 2.37 -1.74 1.05
N ILE A 117 2.76 -1.64 2.32
CA ILE A 117 2.28 -2.49 3.42
C ILE A 117 1.72 -1.55 4.49
N ASP A 118 0.40 -1.54 4.67
CA ASP A 118 -0.32 -0.61 5.55
C ASP A 118 -1.45 -1.33 6.31
N PRO A 119 -1.25 -1.65 7.59
CA PRO A 119 -0.05 -1.43 8.41
C PRO A 119 0.86 -2.68 8.54
N TYR A 120 2.07 -2.48 9.09
CA TYR A 120 2.98 -3.55 9.52
C TYR A 120 2.35 -4.52 10.53
N ASN A 121 1.53 -3.98 11.43
CA ASN A 121 0.90 -4.74 12.52
C ASN A 121 -0.02 -5.87 12.05
N GLU A 122 -0.47 -5.84 10.80
CA GLU A 122 -1.28 -6.87 10.17
C GLU A 122 -0.46 -7.95 9.42
N VAL A 123 0.86 -7.88 9.52
CA VAL A 123 1.76 -8.91 8.99
C VAL A 123 2.06 -9.94 10.08
N ASP A 124 1.84 -11.22 9.79
CA ASP A 124 2.00 -12.29 10.76
C ASP A 124 3.44 -12.41 11.28
N ALA A 125 3.55 -12.29 12.59
CA ALA A 125 4.77 -12.54 13.37
C ALA A 125 4.83 -13.96 13.95
N SER A 126 3.85 -14.84 13.68
CA SER A 126 3.62 -16.10 14.41
C SER A 126 4.75 -17.13 14.30
N ARG A 127 5.64 -17.00 13.31
CA ARG A 127 6.86 -17.83 13.24
C ARG A 127 7.95 -17.42 14.23
N ALA A 128 7.70 -16.38 14.99
CA ALA A 128 8.61 -15.88 16.03
C ALA A 128 8.43 -16.58 17.39
N GLY A 129 7.77 -17.73 17.44
CA GLY A 129 7.56 -18.49 18.69
C GLY A 129 8.81 -18.60 19.54
N SER A 130 9.02 -17.84 20.55
CA SER A 130 10.18 -17.64 21.44
C SER A 130 11.25 -16.60 21.01
N ARG A 131 11.19 -16.03 19.80
CA ARG A 131 12.12 -14.95 19.43
C ARG A 131 11.67 -13.63 20.02
N ARG A 132 12.64 -12.80 20.40
CA ARG A 132 12.38 -11.44 20.87
C ARG A 132 11.78 -10.61 19.74
N GLU A 133 10.86 -9.71 20.05
CA GLU A 133 10.24 -8.79 19.11
C GLU A 133 11.26 -8.03 18.25
N ASP A 134 12.39 -7.63 18.85
CA ASP A 134 13.51 -6.98 18.16
C ASP A 134 14.09 -7.81 17.00
N GLU A 135 14.20 -9.13 17.17
CA GLU A 135 14.73 -10.02 16.14
C GLU A 135 13.75 -10.12 14.97
N HIS A 136 12.45 -10.18 15.29
CA HIS A 136 11.42 -10.23 14.27
C HIS A 136 11.40 -8.94 13.43
N ILE A 137 11.48 -7.77 14.05
CA ILE A 137 11.55 -6.48 13.37
C ILE A 137 12.79 -6.39 12.48
N ARG A 138 13.95 -6.85 12.97
CA ARG A 138 15.18 -6.88 12.15
C ARG A 138 15.06 -7.77 10.93
N ASP A 139 14.48 -8.96 11.08
CA ASP A 139 14.26 -9.89 9.99
C ASP A 139 13.28 -9.29 8.96
N PHE A 140 12.18 -8.70 9.41
CA PHE A 140 11.22 -8.02 8.57
C PHE A 140 11.87 -6.89 7.74
N ILE A 141 12.63 -6.02 8.39
CA ILE A 141 13.35 -4.93 7.71
C ILE A 141 14.36 -5.48 6.70
N SER A 142 15.12 -6.50 7.09
CA SER A 142 16.15 -7.12 6.24
C SER A 142 15.52 -7.75 4.98
N LEU A 143 14.43 -8.50 5.15
CA LEU A 143 13.70 -9.14 4.05
C LEU A 143 13.15 -8.10 3.07
N ASN A 144 12.53 -7.03 3.58
CA ASN A 144 11.99 -5.96 2.73
C ASN A 144 13.09 -5.19 1.99
N LYS A 145 14.20 -4.83 2.65
CA LYS A 145 15.34 -4.18 2.00
C LYS A 145 15.95 -5.03 0.90
N ARG A 146 16.09 -6.34 1.15
CA ARG A 146 16.59 -7.30 0.15
C ARG A 146 15.65 -7.41 -1.03
N PHE A 147 14.33 -7.53 -0.78
CA PHE A 147 13.31 -7.61 -1.82
C PHE A 147 13.28 -6.34 -2.68
N ALA A 148 13.32 -5.15 -2.05
CA ALA A 148 13.36 -3.86 -2.74
C ALA A 148 14.55 -3.77 -3.72
N LYS A 149 15.75 -4.13 -3.25
CA LYS A 149 16.97 -4.13 -4.09
C LYS A 149 16.89 -5.17 -5.22
N MET A 150 16.43 -6.38 -4.91
CA MET A 150 16.37 -7.47 -5.90
C MET A 150 15.42 -7.16 -7.06
N HIS A 151 14.33 -6.46 -6.79
CA HIS A 151 13.30 -6.15 -7.78
C HIS A 151 13.32 -4.71 -8.28
N ASP A 152 14.30 -3.91 -7.84
CA ASP A 152 14.43 -2.48 -8.16
C ASP A 152 13.14 -1.69 -7.94
N ILE A 153 12.48 -1.92 -6.80
CA ILE A 153 11.25 -1.24 -6.39
C ILE A 153 11.45 -0.45 -5.10
N THR A 154 10.54 0.45 -4.80
CA THR A 154 10.47 1.11 -3.49
C THR A 154 9.41 0.43 -2.63
N ILE A 155 9.73 0.17 -1.36
CA ILE A 155 8.78 -0.37 -0.38
C ILE A 155 8.46 0.68 0.67
N TRP A 156 7.17 0.92 0.91
CA TRP A 156 6.66 1.73 2.01
C TRP A 156 5.93 0.85 3.01
N VAL A 157 6.26 1.01 4.26
CA VAL A 157 5.61 0.33 5.38
C VAL A 157 5.07 1.38 6.33
N VAL A 158 3.77 1.30 6.63
CA VAL A 158 3.15 2.09 7.69
C VAL A 158 3.19 1.27 8.98
N ALA A 159 3.75 1.84 10.04
CA ALA A 159 3.80 1.23 11.36
C ALA A 159 3.05 2.09 12.37
N HIS A 160 2.26 1.43 13.21
CA HIS A 160 1.66 2.07 14.38
C HIS A 160 2.58 1.84 15.58
N PRO A 161 3.03 2.91 16.26
CA PRO A 161 3.77 2.75 17.51
C PRO A 161 2.84 2.10 18.55
N THR A 162 3.37 1.15 19.28
CA THR A 162 2.74 0.53 20.46
C THR A 162 2.86 1.44 21.67
#